data_530bed3f798b217627a0343a60fd32d4
#
_entry.id   530bed3f798b217627a0343a60fd32d4
#
_cell.length_a   1.000
_cell.length_b   1.000
_cell.length_c   1.000
_cell.angle_alpha   90.00
_cell.angle_beta   90.00
_cell.angle_gamma   90.00
#
_symmetry.space_group_name_H-M   'P 1'
#
loop_
_entity.id
_entity.type
_entity.pdbx_description
1 polymer ?
#
loop_
_entity_poly.entity_id
_entity_poly.type
_entity_poly.pdbx_seq_one_letter_code
_entity_poly.pdbx_strand_id
1 'polypeptide(L)'
;MGLLNTAVWLGAAVFCSTGLLVAMNSRDTFALIGAPYFTQVSGALTQIVFARLFQLQILCAILAWLHLVAEWLYLGRLPRRFWVGLLTALFITSLIGSLWLCPKLARLQRTQFAPNQSAAQAETARQQFQVWDGVFQAMNVLLMGGIAVYFWRLTNAQNEPRFIKSVFH
;
A
#
# COMPACT_ATOMS: atom_id res chain seq x y z
N MET A 1 7.83 19.48 -1.78
CA MET A 1 6.68 18.76 -1.16
C MET A 1 6.46 17.37 -1.81
N GLY A 2 6.39 17.25 -3.17
CA GLY A 2 6.13 15.97 -3.81
C GLY A 2 7.13 14.84 -3.50
N LEU A 3 8.44 15.16 -3.48
CA LEU A 3 9.48 14.17 -3.17
C LEU A 3 9.35 13.62 -1.74
N LEU A 4 9.13 14.50 -0.75
CA LEU A 4 8.97 14.10 0.66
C LEU A 4 7.74 13.19 0.83
N ASN A 5 6.59 13.57 0.24
CA ASN A 5 5.39 12.75 0.28
C ASN A 5 5.63 11.35 -0.31
N THR A 6 6.30 11.28 -1.46
CA THR A 6 6.56 9.99 -2.12
C THR A 6 7.60 9.15 -1.36
N ALA A 7 8.60 9.79 -0.72
CA ALA A 7 9.55 9.11 0.15
C ALA A 7 8.87 8.50 1.39
N VAL A 8 7.97 9.25 2.04
CA VAL A 8 7.16 8.75 3.17
C VAL A 8 6.25 7.61 2.71
N TRP A 9 5.61 7.76 1.55
CA TRP A 9 4.74 6.74 0.98
C TRP A 9 5.48 5.42 0.73
N LEU A 10 6.62 5.49 0.03
CA LEU A 10 7.47 4.33 -0.26
C LEU A 10 8.03 3.72 1.03
N GLY A 11 8.58 4.55 1.93
CA GLY A 11 9.14 4.10 3.20
C GLY A 11 8.12 3.37 4.08
N ALA A 12 6.91 3.91 4.20
CA ALA A 12 5.83 3.26 4.94
C ALA A 12 5.40 1.92 4.30
N ALA A 13 5.29 1.87 2.97
CA ALA A 13 4.93 0.63 2.27
C ALA A 13 5.99 -0.45 2.46
N VAL A 14 7.28 -0.12 2.32
CA VAL A 14 8.40 -1.05 2.54
C VAL A 14 8.46 -1.47 4.00
N PHE A 15 8.40 -0.54 4.96
CA PHE A 15 8.47 -0.86 6.39
C PHE A 15 7.34 -1.80 6.82
N CYS A 16 6.10 -1.54 6.42
CA CYS A 16 4.98 -2.41 6.77
C CYS A 16 5.09 -3.79 6.11
N SER A 17 5.58 -3.87 4.88
CA SER A 17 5.64 -5.13 4.13
C SER A 17 6.82 -6.02 4.55
N THR A 18 7.97 -5.44 4.86
CA THR A 18 9.18 -6.21 5.20
C THR A 18 9.47 -6.23 6.69
N GLY A 19 9.37 -5.08 7.37
CA GLY A 19 9.69 -4.97 8.78
C GLY A 19 8.60 -5.54 9.67
N LEU A 20 7.39 -5.01 9.54
CA LEU A 20 6.32 -5.32 10.47
C LEU A 20 5.75 -6.73 10.26
N LEU A 21 5.57 -7.18 9.00
CA LEU A 21 5.15 -8.55 8.71
C LEU A 21 6.14 -9.59 9.23
N VAL A 22 7.44 -9.35 9.05
CA VAL A 22 8.49 -10.25 9.54
C VAL A 22 8.47 -10.26 11.07
N ALA A 23 8.37 -9.11 11.72
CA ALA A 23 8.28 -9.02 13.18
C ALA A 23 7.06 -9.75 13.74
N MET A 24 5.89 -9.60 13.12
CA MET A 24 4.65 -10.28 13.55
C MET A 24 4.69 -11.80 13.39
N ASN A 25 5.47 -12.30 12.45
CA ASN A 25 5.64 -13.74 12.23
C ASN A 25 6.95 -14.28 12.84
N SER A 26 7.63 -13.51 13.69
CA SER A 26 8.87 -13.92 14.33
C SER A 26 8.64 -14.95 15.45
N ARG A 27 9.72 -15.67 15.78
CA ARG A 27 9.72 -16.61 16.91
C ARG A 27 9.47 -15.91 18.25
N ASP A 28 9.93 -14.69 18.40
CA ASP A 28 9.74 -13.90 19.62
C ASP A 28 8.28 -13.55 19.83
N THR A 29 7.58 -13.12 18.76
CA THR A 29 6.13 -12.86 18.81
C THR A 29 5.34 -14.14 19.09
N PHE A 30 5.77 -15.28 18.52
CA PHE A 30 5.18 -16.58 18.82
C PHE A 30 5.35 -16.97 20.29
N ALA A 31 6.53 -16.74 20.88
CA ALA A 31 6.79 -17.01 22.29
C ALA A 31 5.96 -16.13 23.23
N LEU A 32 5.70 -14.88 22.85
CA LEU A 32 4.90 -13.94 23.62
C LEU A 32 3.40 -14.26 23.61
N ILE A 33 2.85 -14.65 22.46
CA ILE A 33 1.40 -14.88 22.28
C ILE A 33 0.99 -16.29 22.70
N GLY A 34 1.88 -17.27 22.52
CA GLY A 34 1.62 -18.68 22.75
C GLY A 34 0.91 -19.39 21.58
N ALA A 35 1.19 -20.69 21.45
CA ALA A 35 0.77 -21.50 20.30
C ALA A 35 -0.73 -21.47 19.97
N PRO A 36 -1.69 -21.55 20.93
CA PRO A 36 -3.11 -21.64 20.58
C PRO A 36 -3.69 -20.37 19.96
N TYR A 37 -3.14 -19.21 20.30
CA TYR A 37 -3.68 -17.90 19.87
C TYR A 37 -2.83 -17.20 18.79
N PHE A 38 -1.64 -17.68 18.53
CA PHE A 38 -0.68 -17.01 17.65
C PHE A 38 -1.28 -16.69 16.26
N THR A 39 -1.85 -17.68 15.58
CA THR A 39 -2.38 -17.51 14.22
C THR A 39 -3.57 -16.54 14.19
N GLN A 40 -4.41 -16.57 15.21
CA GLN A 40 -5.56 -15.67 15.31
C GLN A 40 -5.13 -14.23 15.57
N VAL A 41 -4.24 -14.02 16.54
CA VAL A 41 -3.81 -12.68 16.98
C VAL A 41 -2.89 -12.05 15.95
N SER A 42 -1.88 -12.77 15.44
CA SER A 42 -0.97 -12.24 14.43
C SER A 42 -1.70 -11.87 13.13
N GLY A 43 -2.64 -12.71 12.70
CA GLY A 43 -3.47 -12.41 11.53
C GLY A 43 -4.38 -11.20 11.75
N ALA A 44 -4.99 -11.04 12.93
CA ALA A 44 -5.82 -9.86 13.23
C ALA A 44 -5.00 -8.57 13.28
N LEU A 45 -3.83 -8.60 13.91
CA LEU A 45 -2.91 -7.45 13.96
C LEU A 45 -2.42 -7.08 12.55
N THR A 46 -2.03 -8.06 11.75
CA THR A 46 -1.61 -7.85 10.37
C THR A 46 -2.69 -7.11 9.57
N GLN A 47 -3.95 -7.50 9.71
CA GLN A 47 -5.05 -6.84 9.01
C GLN A 47 -5.28 -5.40 9.47
N ILE A 48 -5.18 -5.13 10.78
CA ILE A 48 -5.31 -3.76 11.30
C ILE A 48 -4.22 -2.88 10.71
N VAL A 49 -2.98 -3.36 10.70
CA VAL A 49 -1.83 -2.61 10.15
C VAL A 49 -2.02 -2.33 8.67
N PHE A 50 -2.41 -3.33 7.88
CA PHE A 50 -2.62 -3.12 6.45
C PHE A 50 -3.80 -2.20 6.14
N ALA A 51 -4.87 -2.26 6.92
CA ALA A 51 -5.97 -1.31 6.79
C ALA A 51 -5.48 0.14 7.00
N ARG A 52 -4.61 0.38 7.99
CA ARG A 52 -3.99 1.69 8.23
C ARG A 52 -3.00 2.07 7.13
N LEU A 53 -2.23 1.11 6.62
CA LEU A 53 -1.34 1.35 5.49
C LEU A 53 -2.11 1.81 4.24
N PHE A 54 -3.23 1.15 3.89
CA PHE A 54 -4.04 1.59 2.76
C PHE A 54 -4.67 2.97 2.95
N GLN A 55 -5.08 3.31 4.18
CA GLN A 55 -5.54 4.68 4.49
C GLN A 55 -4.43 5.71 4.27
N LEU A 56 -3.20 5.41 4.71
CA LEU A 56 -2.03 6.25 4.46
C LEU A 56 -1.72 6.35 2.96
N GLN A 57 -1.80 5.25 2.23
CA GLN A 57 -1.58 5.23 0.78
C GLN A 57 -2.59 6.12 0.03
N ILE A 58 -3.87 6.08 0.40
CA ILE A 58 -4.91 6.95 -0.17
C ILE A 58 -4.56 8.42 0.12
N LEU A 59 -4.17 8.77 1.34
CA LEU A 59 -3.78 10.12 1.71
C LEU A 59 -2.58 10.60 0.88
N CYS A 60 -1.52 9.79 0.79
CA CYS A 60 -0.33 10.11 0.00
C CYS A 60 -0.66 10.26 -1.50
N ALA A 61 -1.57 9.43 -2.04
CA ALA A 61 -2.01 9.53 -3.42
C ALA A 61 -2.80 10.81 -3.68
N ILE A 62 -3.67 11.24 -2.76
CA ILE A 62 -4.37 12.52 -2.84
C ILE A 62 -3.37 13.67 -2.84
N LEU A 63 -2.39 13.67 -1.94
CA LEU A 63 -1.35 14.69 -1.89
C LEU A 63 -0.49 14.71 -3.17
N ALA A 64 -0.19 13.54 -3.75
CA ALA A 64 0.52 13.45 -5.02
C ALA A 64 -0.32 14.04 -6.17
N TRP A 65 -1.63 13.81 -6.18
CA TRP A 65 -2.56 14.41 -7.14
C TRP A 65 -2.64 15.93 -6.99
N LEU A 66 -2.77 16.44 -5.76
CA LEU A 66 -2.77 17.87 -5.50
C LEU A 66 -1.46 18.53 -5.95
N HIS A 67 -0.32 17.85 -5.74
CA HIS A 67 0.97 18.33 -6.21
C HIS A 67 1.03 18.38 -7.75
N LEU A 68 0.53 17.35 -8.45
CA LEU A 68 0.50 17.31 -9.90
C LEU A 68 -0.40 18.42 -10.47
N VAL A 69 -1.55 18.67 -9.87
CA VAL A 69 -2.46 19.76 -10.25
C VAL A 69 -1.81 21.12 -10.01
N ALA A 70 -1.15 21.32 -8.87
CA ALA A 70 -0.42 22.54 -8.60
C ALA A 70 0.71 22.77 -9.62
N GLU A 71 1.49 21.75 -9.95
CA GLU A 71 2.53 21.82 -10.98
C GLU A 71 1.95 22.24 -12.33
N TRP A 72 0.80 21.69 -12.72
CA TRP A 72 0.11 22.07 -13.95
C TRP A 72 -0.35 23.53 -13.93
N LEU A 73 -0.97 23.99 -12.84
CA LEU A 73 -1.47 25.36 -12.73
C LEU A 73 -0.35 26.40 -12.72
N TYR A 74 0.76 26.13 -12.01
CA TYR A 74 1.86 27.09 -11.87
C TYR A 74 2.85 27.08 -13.04
N LEU A 75 3.11 25.91 -13.65
CA LEU A 75 4.10 25.77 -14.71
C LEU A 75 3.48 25.80 -16.11
N GLY A 76 2.14 25.74 -16.24
CA GLY A 76 1.43 25.71 -17.52
C GLY A 76 1.76 24.50 -18.39
N ARG A 77 2.50 23.51 -17.86
CA ARG A 77 2.89 22.30 -18.60
C ARG A 77 1.92 21.18 -18.30
N LEU A 78 1.29 20.66 -19.35
CA LEU A 78 0.44 19.47 -19.22
C LEU A 78 1.29 18.28 -18.77
N PRO A 79 0.92 17.61 -17.66
CA PRO A 79 1.62 16.41 -17.23
C PRO A 79 1.48 15.31 -18.30
N ARG A 80 2.56 14.56 -18.55
CA ARG A 80 2.49 13.44 -19.49
C ARG A 80 1.40 12.47 -19.05
N ARG A 81 0.54 12.03 -19.96
CA ARG A 81 -0.60 11.14 -19.72
C ARG A 81 -0.23 9.88 -18.91
N PHE A 82 1.00 9.38 -19.12
CA PHE A 82 1.51 8.22 -18.38
C PHE A 82 1.53 8.46 -16.85
N TRP A 83 1.98 9.63 -16.37
CA TRP A 83 2.08 9.91 -14.94
C TRP A 83 0.72 10.13 -14.29
N VAL A 84 -0.19 10.74 -15.03
CA VAL A 84 -1.60 10.84 -14.60
C VAL A 84 -2.20 9.44 -14.49
N GLY A 85 -2.00 8.58 -15.50
CA GLY A 85 -2.47 7.20 -15.48
C GLY A 85 -1.88 6.38 -14.33
N LEU A 86 -0.56 6.50 -14.08
CA LEU A 86 0.11 5.80 -12.98
C LEU A 86 -0.46 6.21 -11.61
N LEU A 87 -0.58 7.51 -11.34
CA LEU A 87 -1.14 8.00 -10.07
C LEU A 87 -2.60 7.60 -9.89
N THR A 88 -3.39 7.64 -10.98
CA THR A 88 -4.78 7.17 -10.95
C THR A 88 -4.85 5.68 -10.64
N ALA A 89 -4.00 4.87 -11.28
CA ALA A 89 -3.93 3.43 -11.03
C ALA A 89 -3.54 3.13 -9.57
N LEU A 90 -2.53 3.81 -9.02
CA LEU A 90 -2.12 3.66 -7.62
C LEU A 90 -3.25 4.05 -6.66
N PHE A 91 -3.96 5.15 -6.94
CA PHE A 91 -5.08 5.60 -6.14
C PHE A 91 -6.24 4.60 -6.16
N ILE A 92 -6.66 4.15 -7.34
CA ILE A 92 -7.75 3.17 -7.50
C ILE A 92 -7.38 1.85 -6.83
N THR A 93 -6.15 1.37 -7.00
CA THR A 93 -5.69 0.12 -6.37
C THR A 93 -5.70 0.24 -4.84
N SER A 94 -5.30 1.40 -4.29
CA SER A 94 -5.36 1.65 -2.84
C SER A 94 -6.81 1.70 -2.32
N LEU A 95 -7.74 2.28 -3.10
CA LEU A 95 -9.18 2.27 -2.78
C LEU A 95 -9.75 0.85 -2.76
N ILE A 96 -9.47 0.06 -3.81
CA ILE A 96 -9.91 -1.35 -3.89
C ILE A 96 -9.35 -2.14 -2.69
N GLY A 97 -8.07 -1.95 -2.36
CA GLY A 97 -7.44 -2.57 -1.19
C GLY A 97 -8.15 -2.23 0.11
N SER A 98 -8.41 -0.94 0.33
CA SER A 98 -9.03 -0.45 1.57
C SER A 98 -10.51 -0.83 1.70
N LEU A 99 -11.30 -0.61 0.63
CA LEU A 99 -12.77 -0.70 0.71
C LEU A 99 -13.31 -2.11 0.48
N TRP A 100 -12.58 -2.93 -0.26
CA TRP A 100 -13.06 -4.24 -0.65
C TRP A 100 -12.21 -5.38 -0.12
N LEU A 101 -10.88 -5.33 -0.32
CA LEU A 101 -10.01 -6.45 0.00
C LEU A 101 -9.78 -6.60 1.51
N CYS A 102 -9.50 -5.51 2.24
CA CYS A 102 -9.34 -5.56 3.69
C CYS A 102 -10.58 -6.07 4.43
N PRO A 103 -11.82 -5.58 4.17
CA PRO A 103 -13.00 -6.10 4.85
C PRO A 103 -13.32 -7.54 4.47
N LYS A 104 -12.99 -7.98 3.23
CA LYS A 104 -13.16 -9.36 2.80
C LYS A 104 -12.23 -10.30 3.57
N LEU A 105 -10.95 -9.97 3.68
CA LEU A 105 -9.97 -10.73 4.46
C LEU A 105 -10.37 -10.79 5.94
N ALA A 106 -10.82 -9.67 6.51
CA ALA A 106 -11.29 -9.61 7.89
C ALA A 106 -12.51 -10.52 8.15
N ARG A 107 -13.44 -10.60 7.19
CA ARG A 107 -14.57 -11.53 7.27
C ARG A 107 -14.12 -12.97 7.22
N LEU A 108 -13.28 -13.34 6.27
CA LEU A 108 -12.77 -14.71 6.12
C LEU A 108 -12.02 -15.17 7.38
N GLN A 109 -11.20 -14.30 7.96
CA GLN A 109 -10.50 -14.60 9.20
C GLN A 109 -11.46 -14.79 10.37
N ARG A 110 -12.45 -13.91 10.55
CA ARG A 110 -13.47 -14.08 11.59
C ARG A 110 -14.23 -15.40 11.41
N THR A 111 -14.59 -15.76 10.18
CA THR A 111 -15.26 -17.02 9.86
C THR A 111 -14.38 -18.21 10.22
N GLN A 112 -13.09 -18.18 9.93
CA GLN A 112 -12.15 -19.27 10.24
C GLN A 112 -12.06 -19.58 11.74
N PHE A 113 -12.18 -18.58 12.61
CA PHE A 113 -12.03 -18.72 14.08
C PHE A 113 -13.36 -18.61 14.85
N ALA A 114 -14.50 -18.63 14.19
CA ALA A 114 -15.79 -18.53 14.85
C ALA A 114 -16.13 -19.83 15.59
N PRO A 115 -16.53 -19.76 16.88
CA PRO A 115 -16.71 -20.94 17.73
C PRO A 115 -17.87 -21.86 17.30
N ASN A 116 -18.82 -21.36 16.50
CA ASN A 116 -20.05 -22.09 16.14
C ASN A 116 -20.04 -22.64 14.71
N GLN A 117 -18.84 -22.78 14.08
CA GLN A 117 -18.74 -23.25 12.70
C GLN A 117 -18.39 -24.72 12.59
N SER A 118 -18.88 -25.37 11.53
CA SER A 118 -18.45 -26.72 11.20
C SER A 118 -17.01 -26.73 10.72
N ALA A 119 -16.27 -27.83 10.98
CA ALA A 119 -14.89 -27.98 10.52
C ALA A 119 -14.72 -27.76 9.01
N ALA A 120 -15.71 -28.18 8.21
CA ALA A 120 -15.70 -28.00 6.76
C ALA A 120 -15.81 -26.52 6.35
N GLN A 121 -16.61 -25.72 7.05
CA GLN A 121 -16.75 -24.29 6.79
C GLN A 121 -15.47 -23.52 7.19
N ALA A 122 -14.85 -23.88 8.32
CA ALA A 122 -13.59 -23.29 8.75
C ALA A 122 -12.46 -23.59 7.76
N GLU A 123 -12.37 -24.80 7.23
CA GLU A 123 -11.37 -25.18 6.22
C GLU A 123 -11.60 -24.45 4.90
N THR A 124 -12.84 -24.34 4.45
CA THR A 124 -13.17 -23.56 3.24
C THR A 124 -12.79 -22.08 3.39
N ALA A 125 -13.08 -21.48 4.56
CA ALA A 125 -12.71 -20.09 4.86
C ALA A 125 -11.19 -19.91 4.90
N ARG A 126 -10.44 -20.87 5.42
CA ARG A 126 -8.97 -20.89 5.44
C ARG A 126 -8.39 -20.91 4.02
N GLN A 127 -8.87 -21.81 3.16
CA GLN A 127 -8.41 -21.90 1.77
C GLN A 127 -8.70 -20.61 1.01
N GLN A 128 -9.90 -20.06 1.15
CA GLN A 128 -10.24 -18.77 0.54
C GLN A 128 -9.37 -17.64 1.09
N PHE A 129 -9.10 -17.62 2.38
CA PHE A 129 -8.22 -16.62 2.98
C PHE A 129 -6.83 -16.67 2.37
N GLN A 130 -6.23 -17.85 2.21
CA GLN A 130 -4.90 -18.00 1.59
C GLN A 130 -4.85 -17.47 0.16
N VAL A 131 -5.87 -17.75 -0.65
CA VAL A 131 -5.95 -17.24 -2.03
C VAL A 131 -6.03 -15.71 -2.04
N TRP A 132 -6.91 -15.13 -1.23
CA TRP A 132 -7.10 -13.68 -1.17
C TRP A 132 -5.92 -12.94 -0.53
N ASP A 133 -5.23 -13.57 0.42
CA ASP A 133 -3.98 -13.05 0.98
C ASP A 133 -2.88 -13.01 -0.08
N GLY A 134 -2.78 -14.03 -0.93
CA GLY A 134 -1.87 -14.04 -2.08
C GLY A 134 -2.15 -12.89 -3.06
N VAL A 135 -3.43 -12.65 -3.40
CA VAL A 135 -3.84 -11.51 -4.24
C VAL A 135 -3.48 -10.18 -3.57
N PHE A 136 -3.68 -10.08 -2.27
CA PHE A 136 -3.32 -8.91 -1.47
C PHE A 136 -1.81 -8.63 -1.51
N GLN A 137 -0.98 -9.64 -1.31
CA GLN A 137 0.48 -9.51 -1.36
C GLN A 137 0.96 -9.08 -2.77
N ALA A 138 0.42 -9.68 -3.82
CA ALA A 138 0.74 -9.30 -5.20
C ALA A 138 0.37 -7.84 -5.49
N MET A 139 -0.82 -7.41 -5.04
CA MET A 139 -1.28 -6.02 -5.18
C MET A 139 -0.37 -5.05 -4.44
N ASN A 140 0.08 -5.39 -3.24
CA ASN A 140 1.00 -4.56 -2.45
C ASN A 140 2.37 -4.42 -3.12
N VAL A 141 2.91 -5.50 -3.70
CA VAL A 141 4.17 -5.46 -4.47
C VAL A 141 4.03 -4.56 -5.70
N LEU A 142 2.92 -4.66 -6.43
CA LEU A 142 2.64 -3.79 -7.59
C LEU A 142 2.53 -2.32 -7.18
N LEU A 143 1.88 -2.02 -6.05
CA LEU A 143 1.82 -0.66 -5.49
C LEU A 143 3.21 -0.14 -5.16
N MET A 144 4.04 -0.92 -4.46
CA MET A 144 5.42 -0.53 -4.13
C MET A 144 6.25 -0.25 -5.39
N GLY A 145 6.14 -1.11 -6.41
CA GLY A 145 6.80 -0.91 -7.70
C GLY A 145 6.35 0.39 -8.39
N GLY A 146 5.04 0.64 -8.42
CA GLY A 146 4.49 1.87 -9.00
C GLY A 146 4.93 3.13 -8.25
N ILE A 147 4.95 3.09 -6.91
CA ILE A 147 5.43 4.20 -6.08
C ILE A 147 6.93 4.43 -6.31
N ALA A 148 7.74 3.37 -6.43
CA ALA A 148 9.18 3.46 -6.70
C ALA A 148 9.45 4.10 -8.07
N VAL A 149 8.69 3.74 -9.11
CA VAL A 149 8.76 4.35 -10.45
C VAL A 149 8.39 5.84 -10.39
N TYR A 150 7.36 6.19 -9.62
CA TYR A 150 6.97 7.59 -9.43
C TYR A 150 8.01 8.38 -8.65
N PHE A 151 8.60 7.80 -7.61
CA PHE A 151 9.71 8.37 -6.86
C PHE A 151 10.94 8.64 -7.73
N TRP A 152 11.33 7.66 -8.55
CA TRP A 152 12.43 7.79 -9.51
C TRP A 152 12.23 8.98 -10.46
N ARG A 153 11.01 9.16 -10.97
CA ARG A 153 10.69 10.35 -11.79
C ARG A 153 10.98 11.65 -11.05
N LEU A 154 10.51 11.77 -9.80
CA LEU A 154 10.63 13.01 -9.04
C LEU A 154 12.11 13.35 -8.76
N THR A 155 12.94 12.34 -8.50
CA THR A 155 14.38 12.54 -8.28
C THR A 155 15.08 12.96 -9.56
N ASN A 156 14.76 12.36 -10.72
CA ASN A 156 15.39 12.73 -11.99
C ASN A 156 14.94 14.10 -12.51
N ALA A 157 13.68 14.47 -12.30
CA ALA A 157 13.18 15.78 -12.70
C ALA A 157 13.89 16.96 -11.98
N GLN A 158 14.48 16.70 -10.81
CA GLN A 158 15.29 17.71 -10.10
C GLN A 158 16.70 17.86 -10.67
N ASN A 159 17.20 16.82 -11.32
CA ASN A 159 18.56 16.79 -11.90
C ASN A 159 18.63 17.36 -13.32
N GLU A 160 17.48 17.65 -13.98
CA GLU A 160 17.51 18.35 -15.26
C GLU A 160 18.02 19.79 -15.02
N PRO A 161 19.16 20.19 -15.65
CA PRO A 161 19.67 21.54 -15.52
C PRO A 161 18.56 22.50 -15.98
N ARG A 162 18.15 23.39 -15.11
CA ARG A 162 17.29 24.52 -15.48
C ARG A 162 18.10 25.42 -16.37
N PHE A 163 18.13 25.15 -17.69
CA PHE A 163 18.65 26.09 -18.65
C PHE A 163 17.78 27.34 -18.54
N ILE A 164 18.28 28.31 -17.76
CA ILE A 164 17.89 29.71 -17.92
C ILE A 164 18.26 30.02 -19.34
N LYS A 165 17.30 29.91 -20.29
CA LYS A 165 17.44 30.54 -21.57
C LYS A 165 17.56 32.01 -21.24
N SER A 166 18.81 32.48 -21.22
CA SER A 166 19.15 33.90 -21.21
C SER A 166 18.37 34.54 -22.34
N VAL A 167 17.36 35.30 -21.96
CA VAL A 167 16.68 36.23 -22.87
C VAL A 167 17.62 37.41 -23.03
N PHE A 168 18.62 37.24 -23.88
CA PHE A 168 19.36 38.33 -24.47
C PHE A 168 19.22 38.19 -25.97
N HIS A 169 18.22 38.82 -26.51
CA HIS A 169 18.18 39.42 -27.85
C HIS A 169 17.35 40.69 -27.75
#